data_cbc83f845ba77ef727f4d90029d8f614
#
_entry.id   cbc83f845ba77ef727f4d90029d8f614
#
_cell.length_a   1.000
_cell.length_b   1.000
_cell.length_c   1.000
_cell.angle_alpha   90.00
_cell.angle_beta   90.00
_cell.angle_gamma   90.00
#
_symmetry.space_group_name_H-M   'P 1'
#
loop_
_entity.id
_entity.type
_entity.pdbx_description
1 polymer ?
#
loop_
_entity_poly.entity_id
_entity_poly.type
_entity_poly.pdbx_seq_one_letter_code
_entity_poly.pdbx_strand_id
1 'polypeptide(L)'
;KIDFYKQCGVINPQNANTAYFGDTDGRVGAVLYALLVSGHIGIREKGWSLLCDLLKHEDMASFAYENKKLKKLFTLLDKRDMILNELHQHVFLKGDAITPCIFLGDHTGDRFSTIFGDKYILTLLNSMRNMEGNKDSR
;
A
#
# COMPACT_ATOMS: atom_id res chain seq x y z
N LYS A 1 16.67 3.71 7.45
CA LYS A 1 16.20 2.70 6.48
C LYS A 1 15.25 1.74 7.18
N ILE A 2 14.03 1.69 6.70
CA ILE A 2 13.00 0.82 7.28
C ILE A 2 13.33 -0.62 6.89
N ASP A 3 13.42 -1.51 7.88
CA ASP A 3 13.55 -2.93 7.62
C ASP A 3 12.16 -3.49 7.29
N PHE A 4 11.82 -3.44 6.03
CA PHE A 4 10.54 -3.89 5.52
C PHE A 4 10.22 -5.34 5.89
N TYR A 5 11.21 -6.20 5.80
CA TYR A 5 10.99 -7.64 6.01
C TYR A 5 10.60 -7.97 7.44
N LYS A 6 11.14 -7.23 8.41
CA LYS A 6 10.73 -7.37 9.81
C LYS A 6 9.34 -6.81 10.07
N GLN A 7 9.01 -5.69 9.43
CA GLN A 7 7.74 -5.01 9.68
C GLN A 7 6.55 -5.66 8.99
N CYS A 8 6.74 -6.20 7.80
CA CYS A 8 5.67 -6.76 7.00
C CYS A 8 5.64 -8.29 6.99
N GLY A 9 6.51 -8.93 7.74
CA GLY A 9 6.54 -10.40 7.84
C GLY A 9 6.90 -11.10 6.54
N VAL A 10 7.59 -10.42 5.63
CA VAL A 10 8.04 -11.03 4.38
C VAL A 10 9.26 -11.90 4.67
N ILE A 11 9.16 -13.18 4.36
CA ILE A 11 10.27 -14.12 4.41
C ILE A 11 11.19 -13.83 3.24
N ASN A 12 12.49 -13.86 3.45
CA ASN A 12 13.54 -13.52 2.50
C ASN A 12 13.12 -13.59 1.01
N PRO A 13 12.92 -12.46 0.31
CA PRO A 13 12.35 -12.45 -1.03
C PRO A 13 13.27 -13.05 -2.09
N GLN A 14 14.55 -13.18 -1.83
CA GLN A 14 15.49 -13.79 -2.77
C GLN A 14 15.25 -15.29 -2.95
N ASN A 15 14.67 -15.92 -1.95
CA ASN A 15 14.38 -17.36 -1.94
C ASN A 15 12.88 -17.67 -1.98
N ALA A 16 12.03 -16.64 -2.06
CA ALA A 16 10.59 -16.82 -2.03
C ALA A 16 10.03 -17.01 -3.46
N ASN A 17 9.19 -18.02 -3.62
CA ASN A 17 8.43 -18.23 -4.86
C ASN A 17 7.16 -17.37 -4.91
N THR A 18 6.67 -16.94 -3.76
CA THR A 18 5.45 -16.14 -3.62
C THR A 18 5.58 -15.18 -2.46
N ALA A 19 5.16 -13.95 -2.64
CA ALA A 19 5.09 -12.95 -1.57
C ALA A 19 3.70 -12.97 -0.93
N TYR A 20 3.65 -13.09 0.39
CA TYR A 20 2.41 -13.09 1.17
C TYR A 20 2.35 -11.80 2.00
N PHE A 21 1.23 -11.11 1.93
CA PHE A 21 0.99 -9.89 2.69
C PHE A 21 -0.13 -10.11 3.70
N GLY A 22 0.16 -9.81 4.97
CA GLY A 22 -0.84 -9.86 6.04
C GLY A 22 -1.81 -8.68 6.01
N ASP A 23 -2.63 -8.60 7.03
CA ASP A 23 -3.66 -7.57 7.15
C ASP A 23 -3.05 -6.16 7.12
N THR A 24 -3.52 -5.33 6.22
CA THR A 24 -3.12 -3.93 6.13
C THR A 24 -4.15 -2.97 6.71
N ASP A 25 -5.34 -3.47 7.05
CA ASP A 25 -6.42 -2.76 7.73
C ASP A 25 -6.79 -1.41 7.08
N GLY A 26 -6.77 -1.36 5.75
CA GLY A 26 -7.05 -0.15 5.00
C GLY A 26 -5.89 0.86 4.96
N ARG A 27 -4.70 0.48 5.39
CA ARG A 27 -3.50 1.31 5.33
C ARG A 27 -2.91 1.28 3.92
N VAL A 28 -3.22 2.29 3.14
CA VAL A 28 -2.80 2.39 1.73
C VAL A 28 -1.29 2.43 1.59
N GLY A 29 -0.60 3.16 2.47
CA GLY A 29 0.85 3.25 2.47
C GLY A 29 1.52 1.89 2.68
N ALA A 30 0.96 1.05 3.54
CA ALA A 30 1.45 -0.30 3.77
C ALA A 30 1.30 -1.18 2.51
N VAL A 31 0.17 -1.08 1.83
CA VAL A 31 -0.08 -1.79 0.57
C VAL A 31 0.90 -1.34 -0.51
N LEU A 32 1.05 -0.04 -0.70
CA LEU A 32 1.99 0.52 -1.68
C LEU A 32 3.44 0.08 -1.40
N TYR A 33 3.84 0.14 -0.15
CA TYR A 33 5.18 -0.24 0.25
C TYR A 33 5.44 -1.73 0.00
N ALA A 34 4.49 -2.58 0.32
CA ALA A 34 4.56 -4.01 0.04
C ALA A 34 4.70 -4.32 -1.46
N LEU A 35 3.90 -3.65 -2.28
CA LEU A 35 3.96 -3.81 -3.73
C LEU A 35 5.26 -3.27 -4.33
N LEU A 36 5.80 -2.21 -3.75
CA LEU A 36 7.08 -1.64 -4.16
C LEU A 36 8.23 -2.62 -3.94
N VAL A 37 8.30 -3.22 -2.76
CA VAL A 37 9.36 -4.17 -2.41
C VAL A 37 9.25 -5.47 -3.21
N SER A 38 8.04 -5.93 -3.48
CA SER A 38 7.81 -7.13 -4.30
C SER A 38 8.03 -6.90 -5.80
N GLY A 39 8.29 -5.65 -6.21
CA GLY A 39 8.58 -5.31 -7.60
C GLY A 39 7.37 -5.18 -8.50
N HIS A 40 6.16 -5.09 -7.95
CA HIS A 40 4.92 -4.94 -8.72
C HIS A 40 4.65 -3.50 -9.13
N ILE A 41 5.14 -2.56 -8.36
CA ILE A 41 5.04 -1.13 -8.67
C ILE A 41 6.41 -0.46 -8.56
N GLY A 42 6.54 0.70 -9.19
CA GLY A 42 7.65 1.61 -9.01
C GLY A 42 7.14 2.98 -8.59
N ILE A 43 8.01 3.74 -7.97
CA ILE A 43 7.74 5.12 -7.56
C ILE A 43 8.82 6.01 -8.14
N ARG A 44 8.41 7.08 -8.84
CA ARG A 44 9.34 8.08 -9.36
C ARG A 44 9.95 8.87 -8.21
N GLU A 45 11.12 9.44 -8.42
CA GLU A 45 11.92 10.11 -7.39
C GLU A 45 11.09 11.09 -6.52
N LYS A 46 10.27 11.90 -7.15
CA LYS A 46 9.42 12.86 -6.43
C LYS A 46 8.35 12.23 -5.52
N GLY A 47 8.04 10.96 -5.75
CA GLY A 47 7.04 10.24 -4.96
C GLY A 47 7.55 9.69 -3.64
N TRP A 48 8.85 9.57 -3.45
CA TRP A 48 9.42 8.95 -2.24
C TRP A 48 9.10 9.73 -0.97
N SER A 49 9.24 11.04 -1.01
CA SER A 49 8.88 11.89 0.14
C SER A 49 7.39 11.83 0.45
N LEU A 50 6.57 11.75 -0.57
CA LEU A 50 5.11 11.61 -0.41
C LEU A 50 4.74 10.27 0.21
N LEU A 51 5.41 9.19 -0.16
CA LEU A 51 5.21 7.89 0.48
C LEU A 51 5.60 7.92 1.95
N CYS A 52 6.70 8.54 2.30
CA CYS A 52 7.11 8.71 3.69
C CYS A 52 6.08 9.52 4.48
N ASP A 53 5.56 10.60 3.91
CA ASP A 53 4.52 11.41 4.54
C ASP A 53 3.22 10.62 4.71
N LEU A 54 2.85 9.83 3.72
CA LEU A 54 1.67 8.95 3.77
C LEU A 54 1.78 7.96 4.94
N LEU A 55 2.90 7.26 5.05
CA LEU A 55 3.15 6.32 6.14
C LEU A 55 3.11 7.00 7.51
N LYS A 56 3.68 8.18 7.61
CA LYS A 56 3.66 8.99 8.83
C LYS A 56 2.25 9.38 9.25
N HIS A 57 1.42 9.83 8.31
CA HIS A 57 0.04 10.19 8.59
C HIS A 57 -0.79 8.98 8.99
N GLU A 58 -0.54 7.82 8.41
CA GLU A 58 -1.21 6.58 8.80
C GLU A 58 -0.81 6.13 10.21
N ASP A 59 0.45 6.27 10.60
CA ASP A 59 0.89 5.99 11.96
C ASP A 59 0.27 6.96 12.98
N MET A 60 0.19 8.24 12.64
CA MET A 60 -0.50 9.23 13.48
C MET A 60 -1.99 8.94 13.59
N ALA A 61 -2.62 8.51 12.51
CA ALA A 61 -4.03 8.11 12.51
C ALA A 61 -4.26 6.88 13.38
N SER A 62 -3.36 5.91 13.35
CA SER A 62 -3.40 4.74 14.23
C SER A 62 -3.37 5.16 15.71
N PHE A 63 -2.47 6.03 16.06
CA PHE A 63 -2.38 6.58 17.42
C PHE A 63 -3.64 7.33 17.82
N ALA A 64 -4.18 8.17 16.95
CA ALA A 64 -5.40 8.91 17.22
C ALA A 64 -6.61 7.99 17.41
N TYR A 65 -6.70 6.92 16.62
CA TYR A 65 -7.74 5.91 16.75
C TYR A 65 -7.66 5.19 18.12
N GLU A 66 -6.49 4.70 18.48
CA GLU A 66 -6.28 3.98 19.74
C GLU A 66 -6.57 4.85 20.96
N ASN A 67 -6.33 6.15 20.88
CA ASN A 67 -6.60 7.12 21.93
C ASN A 67 -7.98 7.78 21.84
N LYS A 68 -8.85 7.27 20.96
CA LYS A 68 -10.23 7.72 20.77
C LYS A 68 -10.36 9.22 20.39
N LYS A 69 -9.36 9.74 19.70
CA LYS A 69 -9.32 11.13 19.22
C LYS A 69 -9.94 11.22 17.82
N LEU A 70 -11.24 11.02 17.71
CA LEU A 70 -11.92 10.87 16.42
C LEU A 70 -11.81 12.10 15.52
N LYS A 71 -11.92 13.30 16.09
CA LYS A 71 -11.81 14.54 15.32
C LYS A 71 -10.43 14.68 14.68
N LYS A 72 -9.38 14.37 15.43
CA LYS A 72 -8.00 14.36 14.92
C LYS A 72 -7.80 13.25 13.89
N LEU A 73 -8.39 12.08 14.12
CA LEU A 73 -8.34 10.96 13.19
C LEU A 73 -8.88 11.36 11.82
N PHE A 74 -10.07 11.95 11.76
CA PHE A 74 -10.66 12.37 10.48
C PHE A 74 -9.82 13.42 9.76
N THR A 75 -9.27 14.37 10.48
CA THR A 75 -8.35 15.36 9.90
C THR A 75 -7.10 14.71 9.30
N LEU A 76 -6.54 13.72 9.98
CA LEU A 76 -5.37 12.98 9.51
C LEU A 76 -5.69 12.13 8.28
N LEU A 77 -6.87 11.51 8.24
CA LEU A 77 -7.31 10.73 7.08
C LEU A 77 -7.55 11.62 5.86
N ASP A 78 -8.11 12.80 6.04
CA ASP A 78 -8.28 13.76 4.93
C ASP A 78 -6.92 14.19 4.37
N LYS A 79 -5.96 14.47 5.22
CA LYS A 79 -4.59 14.80 4.79
C LYS A 79 -3.92 13.61 4.08
N ARG A 80 -4.12 12.40 4.59
CA ARG A 80 -3.64 11.18 3.94
C ARG A 80 -4.18 11.09 2.51
N ASP A 81 -5.46 11.32 2.31
CA ASP A 81 -6.09 11.22 1.00
C ASP A 81 -5.54 12.27 0.04
N MET A 82 -5.25 13.48 0.51
CA MET A 82 -4.58 14.50 -0.29
C MET A 82 -3.17 14.09 -0.71
N ILE A 83 -2.39 13.56 0.21
CA ILE A 83 -1.04 13.05 -0.07
C ILE A 83 -1.10 11.90 -1.07
N LEU A 84 -2.03 10.98 -0.88
CA LEU A 84 -2.22 9.84 -1.77
C LEU A 84 -2.57 10.26 -3.20
N ASN A 85 -3.45 11.23 -3.34
CA ASN A 85 -3.85 11.76 -4.64
C ASN A 85 -2.66 12.35 -5.40
N GLU A 86 -1.78 13.05 -4.71
CA GLU A 86 -0.54 13.57 -5.29
C GLU A 86 0.47 12.45 -5.58
N LEU A 87 0.67 11.53 -4.65
CA LEU A 87 1.56 10.38 -4.79
C LEU A 87 1.19 9.50 -6.00
N HIS A 88 -0.09 9.32 -6.26
CA HIS A 88 -0.59 8.50 -7.35
C HIS A 88 0.03 8.89 -8.71
N GLN A 89 0.31 10.16 -8.93
CA GLN A 89 0.94 10.64 -10.17
C GLN A 89 2.38 10.12 -10.35
N HIS A 90 3.00 9.65 -9.29
CA HIS A 90 4.38 9.17 -9.27
C HIS A 90 4.48 7.64 -9.15
N VAL A 91 3.35 6.95 -9.05
CA VAL A 91 3.28 5.48 -8.98
C VAL A 91 3.03 4.93 -10.38
N PHE A 92 3.74 3.87 -10.72
CA PHE A 92 3.53 3.17 -12.00
C PHE A 92 3.61 1.66 -11.80
N LEU A 93 2.87 0.92 -12.62
CA LEU A 93 2.88 -0.53 -12.59
C LEU A 93 4.10 -1.07 -13.31
N LYS A 94 4.73 -2.06 -12.72
CA LYS A 94 5.83 -2.80 -13.34
C LYS A 94 5.29 -4.13 -13.87
N GLY A 95 5.47 -4.37 -15.14
CA GLY A 95 5.03 -5.60 -15.78
C GLY A 95 6.00 -6.76 -15.64
N ASP A 96 7.12 -6.58 -14.97
CA ASP A 96 8.25 -7.53 -14.88
C ASP A 96 8.40 -8.13 -13.47
N ALA A 97 7.40 -8.04 -12.64
CA ALA A 97 7.42 -8.65 -11.31
C ALA A 97 7.61 -10.17 -11.42
N ILE A 98 8.64 -10.66 -10.74
CA ILE A 98 9.03 -12.08 -10.80
C ILE A 98 8.22 -12.91 -9.82
N THR A 99 7.87 -12.32 -8.68
CA THR A 99 7.24 -13.02 -7.57
C THR A 99 5.76 -12.70 -7.51
N PRO A 100 4.86 -13.69 -7.66
CA PRO A 100 3.43 -13.48 -7.42
C PRO A 100 3.18 -13.02 -5.98
N CYS A 101 2.17 -12.19 -5.77
CA CYS A 101 1.78 -11.78 -4.44
C CYS A 101 0.37 -12.24 -4.07
N ILE A 102 0.21 -12.63 -2.81
CA ILE A 102 -1.06 -13.07 -2.23
C ILE A 102 -1.35 -12.19 -1.02
N PHE A 103 -2.53 -11.61 -1.00
CA PHE A 103 -3.01 -10.82 0.13
C PHE A 103 -3.84 -11.71 1.05
N LEU A 104 -3.47 -11.77 2.33
CA LEU A 104 -4.00 -12.73 3.31
C LEU A 104 -4.90 -12.03 4.34
N GLY A 105 -5.75 -11.20 4.10
CA GLY A 105 -6.57 -10.62 5.14
C GLY A 105 -7.20 -9.27 4.77
N ASP A 106 -7.57 -8.53 5.77
CA ASP A 106 -8.32 -7.28 5.63
C ASP A 106 -7.46 -6.15 5.07
N HIS A 107 -7.59 -5.89 3.78
CA HIS A 107 -6.84 -4.82 3.10
C HIS A 107 -7.66 -3.55 2.93
N THR A 108 -8.96 -3.63 3.12
CA THR A 108 -9.91 -2.53 3.00
C THR A 108 -10.92 -2.57 4.15
N GLY A 109 -11.67 -1.48 4.31
CA GLY A 109 -12.90 -1.49 5.09
C GLY A 109 -12.77 -1.51 6.61
N ASP A 110 -11.59 -1.33 7.18
CA ASP A 110 -11.41 -1.35 8.63
C ASP A 110 -11.14 0.06 9.20
N ARG A 111 -10.34 0.15 10.21
CA ARG A 111 -10.10 1.33 11.08
C ARG A 111 -9.67 2.59 10.33
N PHE A 112 -8.98 2.39 9.22
CA PHE A 112 -8.44 3.47 8.41
C PHE A 112 -9.18 3.63 7.09
N SER A 113 -10.29 2.91 6.92
CA SER A 113 -11.02 2.95 5.67
C SER A 113 -11.66 4.31 5.48
N THR A 114 -11.29 4.93 4.38
CA THR A 114 -12.12 5.92 3.74
C THR A 114 -12.53 5.34 2.38
N ILE A 115 -13.64 5.81 1.85
CA ILE A 115 -14.10 5.37 0.51
C ILE A 115 -12.99 5.59 -0.52
N PHE A 116 -12.23 6.68 -0.38
CA PHE A 116 -11.12 6.99 -1.27
C PHE A 116 -9.99 5.97 -1.17
N GLY A 117 -9.54 5.65 0.04
CA GLY A 117 -8.45 4.70 0.26
C GLY A 117 -8.80 3.29 -0.20
N ASP A 118 -9.97 2.80 0.15
CA ASP A 118 -10.44 1.48 -0.26
C ASP A 118 -10.56 1.38 -1.78
N LYS A 119 -11.16 2.38 -2.41
CA LYS A 119 -11.28 2.45 -3.86
C LYS A 119 -9.92 2.46 -4.54
N TYR A 120 -8.97 3.19 -3.98
CA TYR A 120 -7.60 3.24 -4.51
C TYR A 120 -6.95 1.85 -4.48
N ILE A 121 -6.98 1.17 -3.34
CA ILE A 121 -6.40 -0.17 -3.19
C ILE A 121 -7.03 -1.14 -4.19
N LEU A 122 -8.35 -1.19 -4.26
CA LEU A 122 -9.06 -2.10 -5.15
C LEU A 122 -8.77 -1.81 -6.63
N THR A 123 -8.72 -0.54 -6.99
CA THR A 123 -8.41 -0.13 -8.37
C THR A 123 -6.97 -0.53 -8.74
N LEU A 124 -6.02 -0.31 -7.84
CA LEU A 124 -4.62 -0.67 -8.05
C LEU A 124 -4.46 -2.18 -8.22
N LEU A 125 -5.02 -2.97 -7.33
CA LEU A 125 -4.96 -4.43 -7.39
C LEU A 125 -5.63 -4.98 -8.65
N ASN A 126 -6.76 -4.42 -9.05
CA ASN A 126 -7.44 -4.81 -10.27
C ASN A 126 -6.63 -4.48 -11.52
N SER A 127 -5.96 -3.33 -11.55
CA SER A 127 -5.06 -2.95 -12.65
C SER A 127 -3.88 -3.91 -12.77
N MET A 128 -3.31 -4.34 -11.66
CA MET A 128 -2.25 -5.33 -11.64
C MET A 128 -2.72 -6.68 -12.17
N ARG A 129 -3.90 -7.13 -11.75
CA ARG A 129 -4.50 -8.38 -12.22
C ARG A 129 -4.72 -8.36 -13.74
N ASN A 130 -5.25 -7.27 -14.28
CA ASN A 130 -5.46 -7.12 -15.71
C ASN A 130 -4.14 -7.15 -16.50
N MET A 131 -3.09 -6.57 -15.95
CA MET A 131 -1.76 -6.59 -16.55
C MET A 131 -1.17 -8.00 -16.60
N GLU A 132 -1.32 -8.78 -15.53
CA GLU A 132 -0.92 -10.19 -15.47
C GLU A 132 -1.72 -11.05 -16.44
N GLY A 133 -3.04 -10.87 -16.51
CA GLY A 133 -3.90 -11.56 -17.46
C GLY A 133 -3.51 -11.30 -18.91
N ASN A 134 -3.12 -10.09 -19.24
CA ASN A 134 -2.64 -9.74 -20.58
C ASN A 134 -1.29 -10.40 -20.92
N LYS A 135 -0.44 -10.65 -19.94
CA LYS A 135 0.80 -11.42 -20.13
C LYS A 135 0.51 -12.91 -20.39
N ASP A 136 -0.40 -13.48 -19.66
CA ASP A 136 -0.77 -14.90 -19.79
C ASP A 136 -1.48 -15.21 -21.11
N SER A 137 -2.12 -14.21 -21.71
CA SER A 137 -2.79 -14.33 -23.01
C SER A 137 -1.87 -14.19 -24.23
N ARG A 138 -0.61 -13.95 -23.99
CA ARG A 138 0.43 -13.90 -25.04
C ARG A 138 1.08 -15.26 -25.20
#